data_394a17432468e0838adbacefb89a8991
#
_entry.id   394a17432468e0838adbacefb89a8991
#
_cell.length_a   1.000
_cell.length_b   1.000
_cell.length_c   1.000
_cell.angle_alpha   90.00
_cell.angle_beta   90.00
_cell.angle_gamma   90.00
#
_symmetry.space_group_name_H-M   'P 1'
#
loop_
_entity.id
_entity.type
_entity.pdbx_description
1 polymer ?
#
loop_
_entity_poly.entity_id
_entity_poly.type
_entity_poly.pdbx_seq_one_letter_code
_entity_poly.pdbx_strand_id
1 'polypeptide(L)'
;SYVYLCHTPETGTWMGGTPEILLSGEKGDWQTVALAGTQSLRDGKLPKSWDHKNWREQQLVASYIRRQLSTLGITPEEKGPYSARAGEVSHLKSDFFFSLPNPEKLGDVLQLLHPTPAVCGLPKEEAYHFIIENEGYDRSYYSGFIGWLDPKGKTDLYVNLRCMNILPQTFTLYALSLIHI
;
A
#
# COMPACT_ATOMS: atom_id res chain seq x y z
N SER A 1 4.33 7.92 7.88
CA SER A 1 2.85 7.85 7.88
C SER A 1 2.26 9.18 7.43
N TYR A 2 1.13 9.13 6.78
CA TYR A 2 0.39 10.28 6.30
C TYR A 2 -0.93 10.37 7.07
N VAL A 3 -1.20 11.53 7.66
CA VAL A 3 -2.44 11.80 8.41
C VAL A 3 -3.18 12.92 7.68
N TYR A 4 -4.47 12.75 7.48
CA TYR A 4 -5.28 13.71 6.73
C TYR A 4 -6.68 13.87 7.30
N LEU A 5 -7.27 15.02 7.00
CA LEU A 5 -8.68 15.35 7.12
C LEU A 5 -9.06 16.12 5.86
N CYS A 6 -10.06 15.62 5.13
CA CYS A 6 -10.56 16.29 3.93
C CYS A 6 -12.09 16.25 3.90
N HIS A 7 -12.68 17.21 3.21
CA HIS A 7 -14.12 17.28 2.99
C HIS A 7 -14.41 17.55 1.52
N THR A 8 -15.33 16.77 0.94
CA THR A 8 -15.88 17.02 -0.38
C THR A 8 -17.41 17.04 -0.30
N PRO A 9 -18.10 17.88 -1.10
CA PRO A 9 -19.57 17.88 -1.11
C PRO A 9 -20.17 16.52 -1.47
N GLU A 10 -19.50 15.76 -2.34
CA GLU A 10 -20.01 14.52 -2.90
C GLU A 10 -19.84 13.32 -1.94
N THR A 11 -18.74 13.26 -1.19
CA THR A 11 -18.40 12.09 -0.38
C THR A 11 -18.36 12.35 1.13
N GLY A 12 -18.61 13.58 1.55
CA GLY A 12 -18.58 13.96 2.96
C GLY A 12 -17.16 14.19 3.50
N THR A 13 -16.97 14.00 4.79
CA THR A 13 -15.70 14.21 5.47
C THR A 13 -14.96 12.90 5.63
N TRP A 14 -13.70 12.88 5.23
CA TRP A 14 -12.81 11.75 5.37
C TRP A 14 -11.63 12.10 6.25
N MET A 15 -11.29 11.20 7.15
CA MET A 15 -10.06 11.28 7.93
C MET A 15 -9.36 9.94 7.98
N GLY A 16 -8.04 9.98 8.06
CA GLY A 16 -7.26 8.76 8.11
C GLY A 16 -5.82 8.96 8.53
N GLY A 17 -5.17 7.84 8.86
CA GLY A 17 -3.76 7.79 9.17
C GLY A 17 -3.13 6.51 8.64
N THR A 18 -2.42 6.62 7.51
CA THR A 18 -1.86 5.45 6.82
C THR A 18 -0.33 5.47 6.84
N PRO A 19 0.32 4.35 7.19
CA PRO A 19 1.78 4.23 7.15
C PRO A 19 2.31 3.64 5.84
N GLU A 20 1.45 3.06 5.00
CA GLU A 20 1.85 2.28 3.85
C GLU A 20 2.14 3.18 2.65
N ILE A 21 3.42 3.26 2.26
CA ILE A 21 3.85 4.01 1.09
C ILE A 21 3.45 3.23 -0.17
N LEU A 22 2.72 3.86 -1.07
CA LEU A 22 2.49 3.36 -2.42
C LEU A 22 3.66 3.74 -3.33
N LEU A 23 4.02 5.01 -3.33
CA LEU A 23 5.11 5.55 -4.13
C LEU A 23 5.64 6.83 -3.51
N SER A 24 6.94 6.96 -3.38
CA SER A 24 7.61 8.15 -2.89
C SER A 24 8.84 8.45 -3.74
N GLY A 25 9.16 9.71 -3.96
CA GLY A 25 10.37 10.06 -4.69
C GLY A 25 10.43 11.53 -5.11
N GLU A 26 11.57 11.91 -5.69
CA GLU A 26 11.79 13.20 -6.30
C GLU A 26 12.90 13.14 -7.36
N LYS A 27 12.86 14.05 -8.33
CA LYS A 27 13.94 14.24 -9.33
C LYS A 27 14.36 12.99 -10.09
N GLY A 28 13.44 12.05 -10.28
CA GLY A 28 13.69 10.80 -11.01
C GLY A 28 14.10 9.61 -10.15
N ASP A 29 14.32 9.79 -8.86
CA ASP A 29 14.61 8.71 -7.91
C ASP A 29 13.36 8.35 -7.12
N TRP A 30 12.94 7.10 -7.23
CA TRP A 30 11.65 6.60 -6.73
C TRP A 30 11.81 5.41 -5.81
N GLN A 31 10.84 5.27 -4.91
CA GLN A 31 10.76 4.18 -3.95
C GLN A 31 9.32 3.69 -3.83
N THR A 32 9.16 2.37 -3.81
CA THR A 32 7.94 1.70 -3.34
C THR A 32 8.30 0.62 -2.31
N VAL A 33 7.30 0.05 -1.63
CA VAL A 33 7.55 -0.93 -0.58
C VAL A 33 6.66 -2.16 -0.74
N ALA A 34 7.19 -3.34 -0.41
CA ALA A 34 6.41 -4.52 -0.09
C ALA A 34 6.30 -4.64 1.43
N LEU A 35 5.09 -4.61 1.94
CA LEU A 35 4.80 -4.73 3.37
C LEU A 35 3.77 -5.85 3.57
N ALA A 36 4.21 -7.02 4.03
CA ALA A 36 3.35 -8.17 4.24
C ALA A 36 3.89 -9.06 5.36
N GLY A 37 3.04 -9.96 5.85
CA GLY A 37 3.32 -10.70 7.07
C GLY A 37 3.17 -9.83 8.31
N THR A 38 2.49 -10.33 9.33
CA THR A 38 2.21 -9.56 10.55
C THR A 38 2.47 -10.41 11.78
N GLN A 39 3.22 -9.88 12.73
CA GLN A 39 3.39 -10.45 14.06
C GLN A 39 3.28 -9.37 15.13
N SER A 40 2.70 -9.73 16.29
CA SER A 40 2.70 -8.85 17.46
C SER A 40 4.10 -8.63 17.98
N LEU A 41 4.37 -7.45 18.52
CA LEU A 41 5.59 -7.20 19.26
C LEU A 41 5.59 -8.06 20.53
N ARG A 42 6.76 -8.58 20.92
CA ARG A 42 6.96 -9.26 22.21
C ARG A 42 7.78 -8.34 23.10
N ASP A 43 7.19 -7.91 24.21
CA ASP A 43 7.80 -6.93 25.12
C ASP A 43 8.26 -5.65 24.40
N GLY A 44 7.45 -5.18 23.45
CA GLY A 44 7.75 -4.01 22.64
C GLY A 44 8.91 -4.19 21.63
N LYS A 45 9.43 -5.42 21.47
CA LYS A 45 10.56 -5.74 20.57
C LYS A 45 10.09 -6.39 19.27
N LEU A 46 10.85 -6.14 18.22
CA LEU A 46 10.66 -6.78 16.92
C LEU A 46 10.92 -8.30 17.03
N PRO A 47 10.18 -9.13 16.26
CA PRO A 47 10.41 -10.57 16.21
C PRO A 47 11.82 -10.87 15.67
N LYS A 48 12.48 -11.85 16.31
CA LYS A 48 13.80 -12.35 15.87
C LYS A 48 13.71 -13.33 14.69
N SER A 49 12.55 -13.94 14.52
CA SER A 49 12.29 -14.91 13.46
C SER A 49 10.84 -14.77 12.96
N TRP A 50 10.65 -15.18 11.74
CA TRP A 50 9.36 -15.19 11.07
C TRP A 50 9.03 -16.61 10.64
N ASP A 51 7.76 -16.99 10.71
CA ASP A 51 7.30 -18.27 10.22
C ASP A 51 7.25 -18.32 8.69
N HIS A 52 7.14 -19.54 8.15
CA HIS A 52 7.14 -19.79 6.72
C HIS A 52 5.98 -19.11 5.99
N LYS A 53 4.81 -19.00 6.65
CA LYS A 53 3.62 -18.35 6.09
C LYS A 53 3.88 -16.86 5.84
N ASN A 54 4.33 -16.13 6.87
CA ASN A 54 4.62 -14.70 6.76
C ASN A 54 5.73 -14.40 5.75
N TRP A 55 6.76 -15.24 5.71
CA TRP A 55 7.81 -15.18 4.70
C TRP A 55 7.25 -15.35 3.28
N ARG A 56 6.41 -16.36 3.06
CA ARG A 56 5.81 -16.63 1.75
C ARG A 56 4.90 -15.48 1.31
N GLU A 57 4.11 -14.93 2.21
CA GLU A 57 3.26 -13.77 1.95
C GLU A 57 4.09 -12.58 1.49
N GLN A 58 5.17 -12.24 2.20
CA GLN A 58 6.09 -11.18 1.82
C GLN A 58 6.74 -11.44 0.45
N GLN A 59 7.18 -12.65 0.17
CA GLN A 59 7.78 -13.01 -1.11
C GLN A 59 6.81 -12.88 -2.29
N LEU A 60 5.53 -13.18 -2.08
CA LEU A 60 4.50 -12.99 -3.10
C LEU A 60 4.34 -11.51 -3.47
N VAL A 61 4.24 -10.63 -2.47
CA VAL A 61 4.11 -9.19 -2.69
C VAL A 61 5.38 -8.62 -3.34
N ALA A 62 6.56 -8.99 -2.85
CA ALA A 62 7.84 -8.54 -3.41
C ALA A 62 8.01 -8.99 -4.88
N SER A 63 7.66 -10.23 -5.19
CA SER A 63 7.72 -10.78 -6.54
C SER A 63 6.73 -10.10 -7.48
N TYR A 64 5.55 -9.75 -6.97
CA TYR A 64 4.58 -8.95 -7.72
C TYR A 64 5.17 -7.60 -8.11
N ILE A 65 5.72 -6.83 -7.16
CA ILE A 65 6.31 -5.51 -7.42
C ILE A 65 7.44 -5.60 -8.46
N ARG A 66 8.38 -6.56 -8.28
CA ARG A 66 9.48 -6.77 -9.25
C ARG A 66 8.95 -7.02 -10.66
N ARG A 67 7.95 -7.90 -10.78
CA ARG A 67 7.34 -8.22 -12.08
C ARG A 67 6.66 -7.01 -12.70
N GLN A 68 5.89 -6.24 -11.92
CA GLN A 68 5.21 -5.06 -12.44
C GLN A 68 6.22 -4.01 -12.94
N LEU A 69 7.23 -3.67 -12.16
CA LEU A 69 8.26 -2.73 -12.59
C LEU A 69 9.03 -3.22 -13.83
N SER A 70 9.29 -4.53 -13.91
CA SER A 70 9.94 -5.14 -15.08
C SER A 70 9.14 -4.98 -16.37
N THR A 71 7.80 -4.92 -16.34
CA THR A 71 6.98 -4.65 -17.54
C THR A 71 7.22 -3.27 -18.16
N LEU A 72 7.71 -2.33 -17.35
CA LEU A 72 8.13 -0.99 -17.81
C LEU A 72 9.63 -0.92 -18.12
N GLY A 73 10.34 -2.05 -18.10
CA GLY A 73 11.80 -2.09 -18.27
C GLY A 73 12.58 -1.58 -17.05
N ILE A 74 11.95 -1.47 -15.88
CA ILE A 74 12.56 -1.01 -14.65
C ILE A 74 13.07 -2.20 -13.84
N THR A 75 14.37 -2.17 -13.49
CA THR A 75 14.99 -3.13 -12.57
C THR A 75 15.27 -2.40 -11.25
N PRO A 76 14.48 -2.63 -10.19
CA PRO A 76 14.69 -1.97 -8.92
C PRO A 76 15.86 -2.57 -8.12
N GLU A 77 16.52 -1.74 -7.32
CA GLU A 77 17.35 -2.20 -6.20
C GLU A 77 16.42 -2.56 -5.04
N GLU A 78 16.49 -3.81 -4.57
CA GLU A 78 15.69 -4.29 -3.43
C GLU A 78 16.55 -4.37 -2.16
N LYS A 79 16.02 -3.77 -1.07
CA LYS A 79 16.60 -3.87 0.27
C LYS A 79 15.60 -4.55 1.21
N GLY A 80 15.95 -5.73 1.70
CA GLY A 80 15.09 -6.51 2.59
C GLY A 80 15.00 -7.99 2.19
N PRO A 81 14.00 -8.72 2.75
CA PRO A 81 13.07 -8.25 3.76
C PRO A 81 13.69 -8.14 5.16
N TYR A 82 13.18 -7.19 5.92
CA TYR A 82 13.55 -6.98 7.32
C TYR A 82 12.28 -6.69 8.16
N SER A 83 12.39 -6.85 9.50
CA SER A 83 11.29 -6.53 10.42
C SER A 83 11.13 -5.02 10.55
N ALA A 84 9.94 -4.50 10.30
CA ALA A 84 9.60 -3.09 10.46
C ALA A 84 8.43 -2.94 11.45
N ARG A 85 8.56 -2.01 12.40
CA ARG A 85 7.51 -1.71 13.39
C ARG A 85 6.40 -0.85 12.77
N ALA A 86 5.14 -1.20 13.05
CA ALA A 86 3.96 -0.42 12.69
C ALA A 86 2.99 -0.36 13.91
N GLY A 87 3.22 0.61 14.80
CA GLY A 87 2.48 0.69 16.05
C GLY A 87 2.84 -0.46 17.00
N GLU A 88 1.84 -1.28 17.35
CA GLU A 88 1.98 -2.43 18.26
C GLU A 88 2.21 -3.76 17.53
N VAL A 89 2.39 -3.71 16.21
CA VAL A 89 2.70 -4.88 15.37
C VAL A 89 3.99 -4.65 14.59
N SER A 90 4.53 -5.72 14.04
CA SER A 90 5.62 -5.67 13.08
C SER A 90 5.24 -6.38 11.78
N HIS A 91 5.83 -5.93 10.70
CA HIS A 91 5.69 -6.50 9.36
C HIS A 91 7.05 -6.85 8.78
N LEU A 92 7.07 -7.80 7.83
CA LEU A 92 8.19 -7.95 6.93
C LEU A 92 8.11 -6.87 5.85
N LYS A 93 9.21 -6.16 5.63
CA LYS A 93 9.31 -5.04 4.70
C LYS A 93 10.47 -5.21 3.75
N SER A 94 10.23 -5.01 2.45
CA SER A 94 11.27 -4.76 1.44
C SER A 94 11.06 -3.39 0.82
N ASP A 95 12.13 -2.64 0.67
CA ASP A 95 12.16 -1.37 -0.07
C ASP A 95 12.66 -1.63 -1.49
N PHE A 96 12.02 -1.00 -2.47
CA PHE A 96 12.38 -1.06 -3.87
C PHE A 96 12.71 0.33 -4.36
N PHE A 97 13.97 0.55 -4.72
CA PHE A 97 14.47 1.82 -5.25
C PHE A 97 14.68 1.68 -6.76
N PHE A 98 14.25 2.68 -7.50
CA PHE A 98 14.40 2.69 -8.95
C PHE A 98 14.45 4.11 -9.51
N SER A 99 15.04 4.27 -10.69
CA SER A 99 15.05 5.54 -11.40
C SER A 99 14.00 5.54 -12.50
N LEU A 100 13.32 6.67 -12.65
CA LEU A 100 12.36 6.94 -13.70
C LEU A 100 12.77 8.22 -14.43
N PRO A 101 13.61 8.11 -15.49
CA PRO A 101 14.14 9.28 -16.18
C PRO A 101 13.07 10.14 -16.86
N ASN A 102 11.96 9.50 -17.27
CA ASN A 102 10.83 10.21 -17.89
C ASN A 102 9.67 10.35 -16.89
N PRO A 103 9.43 11.57 -16.37
CA PRO A 103 8.31 11.82 -15.43
C PRO A 103 6.92 11.50 -15.99
N GLU A 104 6.75 11.51 -17.32
CA GLU A 104 5.46 11.18 -17.97
C GLU A 104 5.03 9.73 -17.70
N LYS A 105 5.98 8.83 -17.43
CA LYS A 105 5.69 7.43 -17.07
C LYS A 105 5.28 7.22 -15.61
N LEU A 106 5.20 8.27 -14.81
CA LEU A 106 4.80 8.15 -13.41
C LEU A 106 3.37 7.61 -13.27
N GLY A 107 2.47 8.01 -14.17
CA GLY A 107 1.11 7.48 -14.23
C GLY A 107 1.07 5.97 -14.50
N ASP A 108 1.91 5.48 -15.41
CA ASP A 108 2.01 4.05 -15.72
C ASP A 108 2.49 3.26 -14.50
N VAL A 109 3.49 3.77 -13.77
CA VAL A 109 3.97 3.14 -12.53
C VAL A 109 2.87 3.08 -11.48
N LEU A 110 2.11 4.17 -11.28
CA LEU A 110 0.99 4.19 -10.34
C LEU A 110 -0.09 3.19 -10.71
N GLN A 111 -0.46 3.11 -11.98
CA GLN A 111 -1.47 2.16 -12.49
C GLN A 111 -1.05 0.71 -12.28
N LEU A 112 0.24 0.39 -12.44
CA LEU A 112 0.76 -0.94 -12.21
C LEU A 112 0.81 -1.31 -10.74
N LEU A 113 1.21 -0.40 -9.87
CA LEU A 113 1.34 -0.66 -8.44
C LEU A 113 0.00 -0.64 -7.70
N HIS A 114 -0.98 0.17 -8.16
CA HIS A 114 -2.30 0.27 -7.53
C HIS A 114 -3.37 -0.52 -8.32
N PRO A 115 -4.33 -1.21 -7.63
CA PRO A 115 -4.32 -1.51 -6.20
C PRO A 115 -3.18 -2.46 -5.83
N THR A 116 -2.64 -2.29 -4.62
CA THR A 116 -1.58 -3.18 -4.12
C THR A 116 -2.14 -4.56 -3.77
N PRO A 117 -1.33 -5.63 -3.78
CA PRO A 117 -1.77 -6.95 -3.33
C PRO A 117 -2.34 -6.97 -1.92
N ALA A 118 -1.90 -6.04 -1.06
CA ALA A 118 -2.38 -5.91 0.32
C ALA A 118 -3.87 -5.53 0.39
N VAL A 119 -4.39 -4.79 -0.59
CA VAL A 119 -5.80 -4.35 -0.63
C VAL A 119 -6.67 -5.09 -1.63
N CYS A 120 -6.06 -5.72 -2.62
CA CYS A 120 -6.76 -6.39 -3.71
C CYS A 120 -6.62 -7.92 -3.64
N GLY A 121 -5.44 -8.42 -3.25
CA GLY A 121 -5.12 -9.85 -3.34
C GLY A 121 -4.34 -10.21 -4.61
N LEU A 122 -4.06 -11.50 -4.74
CA LEU A 122 -3.37 -12.09 -5.90
C LEU A 122 -4.05 -13.40 -6.31
N PRO A 123 -4.15 -13.70 -7.62
CA PRO A 123 -3.82 -12.85 -8.78
C PRO A 123 -4.67 -11.58 -8.84
N LYS A 124 -4.09 -10.45 -9.28
CA LYS A 124 -4.71 -9.13 -9.16
C LYS A 124 -6.05 -9.01 -9.87
N GLU A 125 -6.11 -9.43 -11.12
CA GLU A 125 -7.32 -9.26 -11.96
C GLU A 125 -8.50 -10.08 -11.39
N GLU A 126 -8.28 -11.36 -11.07
CA GLU A 126 -9.31 -12.24 -10.53
C GLU A 126 -9.78 -11.76 -9.15
N ALA A 127 -8.84 -11.35 -8.30
CA ALA A 127 -9.16 -10.82 -6.97
C ALA A 127 -9.94 -9.49 -7.06
N TYR A 128 -9.56 -8.62 -8.00
CA TYR A 128 -10.27 -7.35 -8.24
C TYR A 128 -11.72 -7.60 -8.68
N HIS A 129 -11.93 -8.46 -9.68
CA HIS A 129 -13.28 -8.81 -10.14
C HIS A 129 -14.12 -9.46 -9.03
N PHE A 130 -13.50 -10.37 -8.25
CA PHE A 130 -14.18 -11.00 -7.12
C PHE A 130 -14.65 -9.97 -6.08
N ILE A 131 -13.83 -8.97 -5.75
CA ILE A 131 -14.18 -7.89 -4.81
C ILE A 131 -15.37 -7.09 -5.36
N ILE A 132 -15.29 -6.64 -6.61
CA ILE A 132 -16.34 -5.82 -7.23
C ILE A 132 -17.69 -6.56 -7.26
N GLU A 133 -17.67 -7.86 -7.54
CA GLU A 133 -18.89 -8.67 -7.67
C GLU A 133 -19.48 -9.09 -6.32
N ASN A 134 -18.69 -9.21 -5.27
CA ASN A 134 -19.10 -9.88 -4.03
C ASN A 134 -19.07 -9.01 -2.77
N GLU A 135 -18.38 -7.88 -2.76
CA GLU A 135 -18.24 -7.08 -1.53
C GLU A 135 -19.52 -6.34 -1.14
N GLY A 136 -20.33 -5.93 -2.10
CA GLY A 136 -21.67 -5.41 -1.86
C GLY A 136 -21.76 -3.98 -1.32
N TYR A 137 -20.64 -3.22 -1.26
CA TYR A 137 -20.60 -1.80 -0.90
C TYR A 137 -19.58 -1.02 -1.71
N ASP A 138 -19.78 0.30 -1.82
CA ASP A 138 -18.82 1.19 -2.46
C ASP A 138 -17.71 1.55 -1.48
N ARG A 139 -16.48 1.23 -1.85
CA ARG A 139 -15.29 1.59 -1.08
C ARG A 139 -14.98 3.07 -1.08
N SER A 140 -15.47 3.81 -2.07
CA SER A 140 -15.20 5.24 -2.27
C SER A 140 -13.67 5.52 -2.19
N TYR A 141 -13.20 6.30 -1.23
CA TYR A 141 -11.77 6.58 -1.06
C TYR A 141 -10.97 5.49 -0.30
N TYR A 142 -11.67 4.56 0.34
CA TYR A 142 -11.01 3.42 1.00
C TYR A 142 -10.32 2.52 -0.04
N SER A 143 -9.13 2.04 0.28
CA SER A 143 -8.23 1.29 -0.59
C SER A 143 -7.68 2.05 -1.82
N GLY A 144 -8.01 3.31 -1.99
CA GLY A 144 -7.36 4.22 -2.92
C GLY A 144 -5.97 4.66 -2.44
N PHE A 145 -5.50 5.78 -2.90
CA PHE A 145 -4.27 6.38 -2.37
C PHE A 145 -4.45 7.88 -2.12
N ILE A 146 -3.64 8.40 -1.21
CA ILE A 146 -3.66 9.81 -0.80
C ILE A 146 -2.25 10.30 -0.57
N GLY A 147 -2.01 11.58 -0.79
CA GLY A 147 -0.74 12.23 -0.52
C GLY A 147 -0.47 13.38 -1.45
N TRP A 148 0.80 13.71 -1.58
CA TRP A 148 1.27 14.78 -2.44
C TRP A 148 1.83 14.20 -3.74
N LEU A 149 1.35 14.70 -4.86
CA LEU A 149 1.81 14.30 -6.19
C LEU A 149 2.38 15.50 -6.93
N ASP A 150 3.69 15.51 -7.14
CA ASP A 150 4.38 16.43 -8.00
C ASP A 150 5.40 15.68 -8.87
N PRO A 151 5.09 15.42 -10.15
CA PRO A 151 5.97 14.65 -11.04
C PRO A 151 7.33 15.33 -11.31
N LYS A 152 7.43 16.64 -11.10
CA LYS A 152 8.67 17.41 -11.29
C LYS A 152 9.40 17.74 -9.99
N GLY A 153 8.74 17.57 -8.87
CA GLY A 153 9.27 17.80 -7.54
C GLY A 153 9.17 16.55 -6.67
N LYS A 154 8.71 16.73 -5.42
CA LYS A 154 8.58 15.66 -4.45
C LYS A 154 7.17 15.04 -4.51
N THR A 155 7.12 13.74 -4.59
CA THR A 155 5.88 12.94 -4.50
C THR A 155 5.96 12.02 -3.29
N ASP A 156 4.88 11.98 -2.50
CA ASP A 156 4.70 11.07 -1.37
C ASP A 156 3.24 10.58 -1.38
N LEU A 157 3.00 9.39 -1.90
CA LEU A 157 1.69 8.75 -1.99
C LEU A 157 1.60 7.53 -1.08
N TYR A 158 0.49 7.43 -0.36
CA TYR A 158 0.21 6.38 0.61
C TYR A 158 -1.09 5.67 0.27
N VAL A 159 -1.16 4.36 0.53
CA VAL A 159 -2.39 3.58 0.37
C VAL A 159 -3.38 3.97 1.48
N ASN A 160 -4.61 4.29 1.12
CA ASN A 160 -5.63 4.75 2.08
C ASN A 160 -6.34 3.57 2.75
N LEU A 161 -5.73 3.01 3.80
CA LEU A 161 -6.21 1.80 4.48
C LEU A 161 -6.90 2.05 5.82
N ARG A 162 -6.39 2.95 6.62
CA ARG A 162 -6.90 3.25 7.96
C ARG A 162 -7.62 4.57 7.93
N CYS A 163 -8.89 4.52 7.55
CA CYS A 163 -9.67 5.74 7.36
C CYS A 163 -11.10 5.60 7.87
N MET A 164 -11.76 6.74 7.97
CA MET A 164 -13.14 6.87 8.36
C MET A 164 -13.84 7.88 7.45
N ASN A 165 -15.04 7.53 7.02
CA ASN A 165 -15.97 8.47 6.40
C ASN A 165 -16.96 8.97 7.45
N ILE A 166 -17.14 10.27 7.52
CA ILE A 166 -18.02 10.97 8.47
C ILE A 166 -19.12 11.64 7.68
N LEU A 167 -20.33 11.17 7.86
CA LEU A 167 -21.55 11.74 7.31
C LEU A 167 -22.39 12.33 8.45
N PRO A 168 -23.43 13.14 8.18
CA PRO A 168 -24.19 13.82 9.21
C PRO A 168 -24.79 12.93 10.30
N GLN A 169 -25.09 11.67 9.97
CA GLN A 169 -25.74 10.73 10.89
C GLN A 169 -24.99 9.39 11.06
N THR A 170 -23.88 9.21 10.34
CA THR A 170 -23.16 7.92 10.34
C THR A 170 -21.65 8.11 10.30
N PHE A 171 -20.95 7.15 10.91
CA PHE A 171 -19.51 6.98 10.79
C PHE A 171 -19.23 5.61 10.18
N THR A 172 -18.47 5.57 9.09
CA THR A 172 -18.02 4.32 8.51
C THR A 172 -16.51 4.19 8.73
N LEU A 173 -16.12 3.18 9.51
CA LEU A 173 -14.72 2.86 9.76
C LEU A 173 -14.28 1.77 8.77
N TYR A 174 -13.12 2.00 8.15
CA TYR A 174 -12.51 1.06 7.22
C TYR A 174 -11.22 0.49 7.80
N ALA A 175 -11.14 -0.83 7.83
CA ALA A 175 -9.95 -1.56 8.23
C ALA A 175 -9.84 -2.83 7.40
N LEU A 176 -8.62 -3.22 7.06
CA LEU A 176 -8.32 -4.46 6.36
C LEU A 176 -7.74 -5.48 7.32
N SER A 177 -8.28 -6.69 7.27
CA SER A 177 -7.72 -7.86 7.93
C SER A 177 -7.52 -8.98 6.93
N LEU A 178 -6.35 -9.60 6.92
CA LEU A 178 -6.11 -10.81 6.16
C LEU A 178 -6.59 -11.99 7.00
N ILE A 179 -7.67 -12.62 6.56
CA ILE A 179 -8.18 -13.86 7.18
C ILE A 179 -7.68 -15.02 6.33
N HIS A 180 -6.98 -15.96 6.96
CA HIS A 180 -6.73 -17.25 6.35
C HIS A 180 -7.90 -18.19 6.67
N ILE A 181 -8.55 -18.58 5.63
CA ILE A 181 -9.46 -19.73 5.65
C ILE A 181 -8.64 -20.99 5.38
#